data_ea0b68db5963776ece5f869bd50fe051
#
_entry.id   ea0b68db5963776ece5f869bd50fe051
#
_cell.length_a   1.000
_cell.length_b   1.000
_cell.length_c   1.000
_cell.angle_alpha   90.00
_cell.angle_beta   90.00
_cell.angle_gamma   90.00
#
_symmetry.space_group_name_H-M   'P 1'
#
loop_
_entity.id
_entity.type
_entity.pdbx_description
1 polymer ?
#
loop_
_entity_poly.entity_id
_entity_poly.type
_entity_poly.pdbx_seq_one_letter_code
_entity_poly.pdbx_strand_id
1 'polypeptide(L)'
;MANILVCDDDKDIVEAIEIYLTQEGYHILKAYDGQEALDILNSETVDLLIIDVMMPRLDGIRATVKIRESNPLPIIILSAKSEDTDKILGLNIGADDYITKPFNPLELIARVKSQLRRYTQLGSAAPAASEHIYTTGGLTVNDDKKEVLVDGEAVRMTPIEYNILLLLMKNPGRVFSTTQSYESIWNEDALAADNTVAVHVRHIREKIEINPRDPRYLKVVWGLGYKIEKLSQ
;
A
#
# COMPACT_ATOMS: atom_id res chain seq x y z
N MET A 1 -19.43 -1.57 -7.49
CA MET A 1 -19.42 -0.50 -6.45
C MET A 1 -18.43 -0.97 -5.42
N ALA A 2 -17.41 -0.18 -5.07
CA ALA A 2 -16.42 -0.65 -4.11
C ALA A 2 -16.91 -0.45 -2.68
N ASN A 3 -16.60 -1.42 -1.81
CA ASN A 3 -16.92 -1.42 -0.39
C ASN A 3 -15.73 -0.86 0.41
N ILE A 4 -15.93 0.23 1.12
CA ILE A 4 -14.91 0.86 1.95
C ILE A 4 -15.30 0.70 3.41
N LEU A 5 -14.42 0.09 4.21
CA LEU A 5 -14.58 0.00 5.65
C LEU A 5 -13.95 1.23 6.31
N VAL A 6 -14.73 1.98 7.07
CA VAL A 6 -14.27 3.13 7.87
C VAL A 6 -14.31 2.74 9.33
N CYS A 7 -13.18 2.83 10.01
CA CYS A 7 -13.00 2.43 11.38
C CYS A 7 -12.40 3.57 12.21
N ASP A 8 -13.21 4.17 13.09
CA ASP A 8 -12.85 5.28 13.98
C ASP A 8 -13.78 5.27 15.19
N ASP A 9 -13.30 5.49 16.40
CA ASP A 9 -14.13 5.53 17.59
C ASP A 9 -14.95 6.83 17.69
N ASP A 10 -14.56 7.87 16.96
CA ASP A 10 -15.32 9.10 16.78
C ASP A 10 -16.38 8.92 15.67
N LYS A 11 -17.65 8.80 16.10
CA LYS A 11 -18.78 8.62 15.19
C LYS A 11 -18.99 9.79 14.23
N ASP A 12 -18.67 11.00 14.64
CA ASP A 12 -18.82 12.19 13.80
C ASP A 12 -17.82 12.14 12.63
N ILE A 13 -16.63 11.62 12.86
CA ILE A 13 -15.63 11.39 11.82
C ILE A 13 -16.10 10.30 10.84
N VAL A 14 -16.60 9.18 11.35
CA VAL A 14 -17.15 8.09 10.53
C VAL A 14 -18.29 8.58 9.64
N GLU A 15 -19.23 9.34 10.19
CA GLU A 15 -20.37 9.92 9.46
C GLU A 15 -19.92 10.94 8.42
N ALA A 16 -18.95 11.80 8.75
CA ALA A 16 -18.40 12.76 7.80
C ALA A 16 -17.74 12.05 6.61
N ILE A 17 -16.92 11.04 6.86
CA ILE A 17 -16.27 10.23 5.81
C ILE A 17 -17.31 9.51 4.96
N GLU A 18 -18.33 8.93 5.58
CA GLU A 18 -19.44 8.28 4.87
C GLU A 18 -20.13 9.24 3.90
N ILE A 19 -20.47 10.46 4.35
CA ILE A 19 -21.10 11.46 3.48
C ILE A 19 -20.25 11.75 2.25
N TYR A 20 -18.95 12.00 2.44
CA TYR A 20 -18.05 12.32 1.32
C TYR A 20 -17.89 11.16 0.34
N LEU A 21 -17.67 9.96 0.85
CA LEU A 21 -17.39 8.81 0.01
C LEU A 21 -18.64 8.21 -0.65
N THR A 22 -19.81 8.33 -0.03
CA THR A 22 -21.10 7.93 -0.64
C THR A 22 -21.44 8.83 -1.84
N GLN A 23 -21.14 10.13 -1.77
CA GLN A 23 -21.30 11.04 -2.91
C GLN A 23 -20.42 10.65 -4.10
N GLU A 24 -19.31 10.00 -3.88
CA GLU A 24 -18.42 9.46 -4.91
C GLU A 24 -18.83 8.06 -5.40
N GLY A 25 -19.95 7.53 -4.92
CA GLY A 25 -20.53 6.26 -5.35
C GLY A 25 -19.94 5.03 -4.65
N TYR A 26 -19.34 5.16 -3.48
CA TYR A 26 -18.84 4.03 -2.68
C TYR A 26 -19.88 3.54 -1.68
N HIS A 27 -19.82 2.25 -1.33
CA HIS A 27 -20.59 1.67 -0.24
C HIS A 27 -19.74 1.65 1.02
N ILE A 28 -20.26 2.20 2.14
CA ILE A 28 -19.50 2.37 3.37
C ILE A 28 -19.97 1.36 4.43
N LEU A 29 -19.00 0.60 4.93
CA LEU A 29 -19.12 -0.24 6.13
C LEU A 29 -18.47 0.51 7.29
N LYS A 30 -19.03 0.40 8.48
CA LYS A 30 -18.60 1.18 9.66
C LYS A 30 -18.15 0.24 10.76
N ALA A 31 -17.04 0.59 11.42
CA ALA A 31 -16.55 -0.02 12.64
C ALA A 31 -16.10 1.09 13.61
N TYR A 32 -16.15 0.80 14.90
CA TYR A 32 -15.82 1.78 15.95
C TYR A 32 -14.65 1.34 16.82
N ASP A 33 -14.02 0.24 16.49
CA ASP A 33 -12.73 -0.21 16.99
C ASP A 33 -12.13 -1.30 16.09
N GLY A 34 -10.86 -1.64 16.35
CA GLY A 34 -10.14 -2.61 15.54
C GLY A 34 -10.71 -4.03 15.58
N GLN A 35 -11.42 -4.43 16.65
CA GLN A 35 -12.04 -5.75 16.71
C GLN A 35 -13.27 -5.81 15.79
N GLU A 36 -14.13 -4.80 15.81
CA GLU A 36 -15.25 -4.69 14.88
C GLU A 36 -14.77 -4.68 13.42
N ALA A 37 -13.66 -3.97 13.14
CA ALA A 37 -13.08 -3.98 11.81
C ALA A 37 -12.64 -5.37 11.37
N LEU A 38 -11.99 -6.16 12.24
CA LEU A 38 -11.61 -7.54 11.95
C LEU A 38 -12.84 -8.44 11.70
N ASP A 39 -13.89 -8.28 12.49
CA ASP A 39 -15.12 -9.07 12.38
C ASP A 39 -15.83 -8.80 11.04
N ILE A 40 -15.88 -7.53 10.60
CA ILE A 40 -16.43 -7.14 9.30
C ILE A 40 -15.57 -7.69 8.16
N LEU A 41 -14.25 -7.58 8.25
CA LEU A 41 -13.33 -8.13 7.23
C LEU A 41 -13.43 -9.65 7.07
N ASN A 42 -13.87 -10.36 8.11
CA ASN A 42 -14.10 -11.80 8.05
C ASN A 42 -15.47 -12.19 7.44
N SER A 43 -16.45 -11.28 7.49
CA SER A 43 -17.84 -11.56 7.07
C SER A 43 -18.23 -10.87 5.76
N GLU A 44 -17.59 -9.77 5.41
CA GLU A 44 -17.93 -8.94 4.27
C GLU A 44 -16.76 -8.76 3.31
N THR A 45 -17.07 -8.52 2.03
CA THR A 45 -16.04 -8.15 1.06
C THR A 45 -15.71 -6.66 1.20
N VAL A 46 -14.46 -6.35 1.50
CA VAL A 46 -13.94 -4.98 1.66
C VAL A 46 -12.83 -4.75 0.63
N ASP A 47 -12.92 -3.64 -0.10
CA ASP A 47 -11.95 -3.27 -1.13
C ASP A 47 -10.88 -2.27 -0.62
N LEU A 48 -11.18 -1.55 0.46
CA LEU A 48 -10.26 -0.60 1.10
C LEU A 48 -10.66 -0.39 2.56
N LEU A 49 -9.68 -0.28 3.44
CA LEU A 49 -9.86 0.07 4.85
C LEU A 49 -9.30 1.46 5.13
N ILE A 50 -10.08 2.29 5.80
CA ILE A 50 -9.64 3.54 6.44
C ILE A 50 -9.73 3.31 7.94
N ILE A 51 -8.62 3.47 8.68
CA ILE A 51 -8.57 3.12 10.10
C ILE A 51 -7.83 4.17 10.93
N ASP A 52 -8.45 4.59 12.04
CA ASP A 52 -7.79 5.46 13.00
C ASP A 52 -6.76 4.69 13.83
N VAL A 53 -5.67 5.37 14.20
CA VAL A 53 -4.61 4.81 15.06
C VAL A 53 -5.10 4.61 16.48
N MET A 54 -5.75 5.61 17.04
CA MET A 54 -6.04 5.69 18.47
C MET A 54 -7.49 5.32 18.78
N MET A 55 -7.75 4.05 18.99
CA MET A 55 -9.08 3.53 19.31
C MET A 55 -9.07 2.65 20.57
N PRO A 56 -10.20 2.54 21.28
CA PRO A 56 -10.33 1.65 22.44
C PRO A 56 -10.30 0.17 22.00
N ARG A 57 -10.14 -0.72 22.97
CA ARG A 57 -10.11 -2.19 22.81
C ARG A 57 -8.94 -2.68 21.96
N LEU A 58 -9.03 -2.56 20.65
CA LEU A 58 -7.96 -2.88 19.72
C LEU A 58 -7.63 -1.65 18.88
N ASP A 59 -6.43 -1.09 19.08
CA ASP A 59 -5.94 0.07 18.35
C ASP A 59 -5.69 -0.26 16.85
N GLY A 60 -5.68 0.79 16.02
CA GLY A 60 -5.56 0.61 14.58
C GLY A 60 -4.22 0.03 14.13
N ILE A 61 -3.15 0.24 14.90
CA ILE A 61 -1.83 -0.33 14.63
C ILE A 61 -1.87 -1.85 14.76
N ARG A 62 -2.35 -2.33 15.90
CA ARG A 62 -2.48 -3.77 16.17
C ARG A 62 -3.49 -4.45 15.24
N ALA A 63 -4.59 -3.75 14.91
CA ALA A 63 -5.55 -4.24 13.93
C ALA A 63 -4.90 -4.39 12.55
N THR A 64 -4.14 -3.40 12.09
CA THR A 64 -3.42 -3.44 10.80
C THR A 64 -2.45 -4.61 10.74
N VAL A 65 -1.64 -4.85 11.78
CA VAL A 65 -0.72 -5.99 11.84
C VAL A 65 -1.47 -7.31 11.65
N LYS A 66 -2.58 -7.52 12.40
CA LYS A 66 -3.38 -8.75 12.27
C LYS A 66 -4.01 -8.91 10.88
N ILE A 67 -4.51 -7.82 10.30
CA ILE A 67 -5.08 -7.83 8.95
C ILE A 67 -4.01 -8.25 7.93
N ARG A 68 -2.80 -7.75 8.05
CA ARG A 68 -1.70 -8.05 7.12
C ARG A 68 -1.21 -9.50 7.16
N GLU A 69 -1.49 -10.25 8.20
CA GLU A 69 -1.19 -11.70 8.25
C GLU A 69 -1.93 -12.48 7.15
N SER A 70 -3.12 -12.02 6.74
CA SER A 70 -3.98 -12.77 5.81
C SER A 70 -4.55 -11.96 4.66
N ASN A 71 -4.60 -10.62 4.74
CA ASN A 71 -5.31 -9.78 3.79
C ASN A 71 -4.43 -8.65 3.23
N PRO A 72 -4.19 -8.61 1.89
CA PRO A 72 -3.40 -7.58 1.23
C PRO A 72 -4.21 -6.34 0.83
N LEU A 73 -5.48 -6.18 1.29
CA LEU A 73 -6.30 -5.01 0.91
C LEU A 73 -5.58 -3.70 1.21
N PRO A 74 -5.83 -2.62 0.44
CA PRO A 74 -5.24 -1.31 0.72
C PRO A 74 -5.76 -0.75 2.05
N ILE A 75 -4.83 -0.23 2.88
CA ILE A 75 -5.11 0.38 4.18
C ILE A 75 -4.61 1.82 4.20
N ILE A 76 -5.51 2.75 4.48
CA ILE A 76 -5.21 4.15 4.77
C ILE A 76 -5.34 4.37 6.26
N ILE A 77 -4.28 4.83 6.92
CA ILE A 77 -4.31 5.17 8.34
C ILE A 77 -4.74 6.63 8.52
N LEU A 78 -5.67 6.87 9.45
CA LEU A 78 -5.96 8.21 9.99
C LEU A 78 -5.11 8.40 11.24
N SER A 79 -4.41 9.53 11.36
CA SER A 79 -3.55 9.83 12.50
C SER A 79 -3.78 11.25 12.98
N ALA A 80 -3.81 11.48 14.29
CA ALA A 80 -3.76 12.83 14.85
C ALA A 80 -2.41 13.48 14.47
N LYS A 81 -2.38 14.80 14.29
CA LYS A 81 -1.21 15.59 13.90
C LYS A 81 -0.15 15.58 15.02
N SER A 82 0.57 14.51 15.17
CA SER A 82 1.70 14.40 16.07
C SER A 82 2.78 13.57 15.41
N GLU A 83 3.95 14.15 15.30
CA GLU A 83 5.26 13.62 14.94
C GLU A 83 5.37 12.68 13.72
N ASP A 84 6.38 12.87 12.91
CA ASP A 84 6.75 11.99 11.79
C ASP A 84 6.93 10.52 12.22
N THR A 85 7.14 10.27 13.51
CA THR A 85 7.21 8.95 14.14
C THR A 85 5.94 8.12 13.97
N ASP A 86 4.74 8.69 14.12
CA ASP A 86 3.47 7.95 14.00
C ASP A 86 3.18 7.56 12.55
N LYS A 87 3.54 8.43 11.59
CA LYS A 87 3.44 8.15 10.16
C LYS A 87 4.37 7.01 9.75
N ILE A 88 5.63 7.08 10.18
CA ILE A 88 6.64 6.05 9.93
C ILE A 88 6.22 4.74 10.58
N LEU A 89 5.65 4.78 11.79
CA LEU A 89 5.17 3.58 12.47
C LEU A 89 4.01 2.94 11.70
N GLY A 90 3.00 3.72 11.30
CA GLY A 90 1.86 3.24 10.53
C GLY A 90 2.27 2.56 9.22
N LEU A 91 3.17 3.17 8.46
CA LEU A 91 3.72 2.57 7.24
C LEU A 91 4.58 1.34 7.52
N ASN A 92 5.41 1.36 8.59
CA ASN A 92 6.25 0.22 8.99
C ASN A 92 5.46 -1.05 9.33
N ILE A 93 4.21 -0.92 9.79
CA ILE A 93 3.32 -2.05 10.09
C ILE A 93 2.52 -2.54 8.87
N GLY A 94 2.70 -1.93 7.70
CA GLY A 94 2.10 -2.39 6.45
C GLY A 94 0.90 -1.58 5.96
N ALA A 95 0.66 -0.37 6.45
CA ALA A 95 -0.27 0.56 5.82
C ALA A 95 0.25 1.01 4.45
N ASP A 96 -0.66 1.26 3.51
CA ASP A 96 -0.31 1.70 2.15
C ASP A 96 -0.25 3.22 2.04
N ASP A 97 -0.98 3.93 2.90
CA ASP A 97 -1.01 5.39 2.94
C ASP A 97 -1.46 5.89 4.32
N TYR A 98 -1.33 7.19 4.56
CA TYR A 98 -1.79 7.82 5.79
C TYR A 98 -2.39 9.20 5.50
N ILE A 99 -3.31 9.65 6.37
CA ILE A 99 -3.94 10.96 6.34
C ILE A 99 -3.91 11.55 7.75
N THR A 100 -3.49 12.80 7.89
CA THR A 100 -3.46 13.48 9.19
C THR A 100 -4.78 14.15 9.50
N LYS A 101 -5.29 13.96 10.72
CA LYS A 101 -6.44 14.70 11.25
C LYS A 101 -6.00 16.10 11.78
N PRO A 102 -6.77 17.18 11.53
CA PRO A 102 -7.93 17.23 10.66
C PRO A 102 -7.54 17.15 9.19
N PHE A 103 -8.30 16.42 8.40
CA PHE A 103 -8.03 16.20 6.97
C PHE A 103 -8.94 17.03 6.06
N ASN A 104 -8.43 17.30 4.87
CA ASN A 104 -9.24 17.89 3.81
C ASN A 104 -10.06 16.76 3.13
N PRO A 105 -11.40 16.91 2.99
CA PRO A 105 -12.23 15.93 2.31
C PRO A 105 -11.77 15.59 0.89
N LEU A 106 -11.27 16.58 0.13
CA LEU A 106 -10.75 16.35 -1.22
C LEU A 106 -9.48 15.51 -1.22
N GLU A 107 -8.60 15.68 -0.21
CA GLU A 107 -7.41 14.83 -0.03
C GLU A 107 -7.83 13.39 0.27
N LEU A 108 -8.77 13.18 1.19
CA LEU A 108 -9.29 11.85 1.51
C LEU A 108 -9.83 11.14 0.26
N ILE A 109 -10.69 11.84 -0.51
CA ILE A 109 -11.29 11.30 -1.75
C ILE A 109 -10.20 10.95 -2.78
N ALA A 110 -9.21 11.83 -2.97
CA ALA A 110 -8.12 11.60 -3.91
C ALA A 110 -7.30 10.36 -3.55
N ARG A 111 -6.94 10.20 -2.27
CA ARG A 111 -6.18 9.05 -1.77
C ARG A 111 -6.98 7.75 -1.90
N VAL A 112 -8.27 7.75 -1.52
CA VAL A 112 -9.17 6.59 -1.69
C VAL A 112 -9.26 6.19 -3.16
N LYS A 113 -9.50 7.13 -4.08
CA LYS A 113 -9.53 6.86 -5.53
C LYS A 113 -8.21 6.29 -6.04
N SER A 114 -7.10 6.83 -5.57
CA SER A 114 -5.77 6.39 -5.94
C SER A 114 -5.49 4.97 -5.49
N GLN A 115 -5.82 4.62 -4.23
CA GLN A 115 -5.63 3.28 -3.67
C GLN A 115 -6.54 2.24 -4.37
N LEU A 116 -7.83 2.54 -4.54
CA LEU A 116 -8.77 1.64 -5.22
C LEU A 116 -8.39 1.39 -6.68
N ARG A 117 -7.97 2.43 -7.41
CA ARG A 117 -7.51 2.27 -8.80
C ARG A 117 -6.33 1.29 -8.88
N ARG A 118 -5.36 1.41 -7.97
CA ARG A 118 -4.20 0.49 -7.90
C ARG A 118 -4.64 -0.93 -7.58
N TYR A 119 -5.53 -1.10 -6.62
CA TYR A 119 -6.05 -2.40 -6.21
C TYR A 119 -6.86 -3.08 -7.31
N THR A 120 -7.76 -2.35 -7.99
CA THR A 120 -8.57 -2.89 -9.08
C THR A 120 -7.75 -3.18 -10.34
N GLN A 121 -6.70 -2.40 -10.63
CA GLN A 121 -5.77 -2.69 -11.73
C GLN A 121 -4.94 -3.95 -11.48
N LEU A 122 -4.75 -4.38 -10.22
CA LEU A 122 -4.16 -5.67 -9.88
C LEU A 122 -5.09 -6.86 -10.22
N GLY A 123 -6.43 -6.62 -10.29
CA GLY A 123 -7.43 -7.66 -10.54
C GLY A 123 -7.96 -7.75 -11.98
N SER A 124 -7.70 -6.78 -12.86
CA SER A 124 -8.29 -6.72 -14.20
C SER A 124 -7.24 -6.73 -15.32
N ALA A 125 -6.75 -7.89 -15.69
CA ALA A 125 -6.03 -8.07 -16.95
C ALA A 125 -6.96 -8.63 -18.02
N ALA A 126 -7.31 -7.80 -19.02
CA ALA A 126 -7.81 -8.31 -20.30
C ALA A 126 -6.64 -8.93 -21.06
N PRO A 127 -6.80 -10.09 -21.74
CA PRO A 127 -5.69 -10.75 -22.44
C PRO A 127 -5.32 -9.97 -23.71
N ALA A 128 -4.24 -9.23 -23.65
CA ALA A 128 -3.54 -8.74 -24.83
C ALA A 128 -2.26 -9.57 -25.02
N ALA A 129 -2.05 -10.05 -26.24
CA ALA A 129 -0.97 -10.97 -26.62
C ALA A 129 0.44 -10.31 -26.61
N SER A 130 0.97 -10.06 -25.41
CA SER A 130 2.38 -9.90 -25.11
C SER A 130 2.55 -10.18 -23.62
N GLU A 131 3.27 -11.23 -23.29
CA GLU A 131 3.55 -11.54 -21.88
C GLU A 131 4.41 -10.42 -21.29
N HIS A 132 3.81 -9.60 -20.41
CA HIS A 132 4.52 -8.56 -19.65
C HIS A 132 5.21 -9.19 -18.44
N ILE A 133 6.21 -10.05 -18.73
CA ILE A 133 7.03 -10.72 -17.73
C ILE A 133 8.38 -10.03 -17.64
N TYR A 134 8.74 -9.60 -16.47
CA TYR A 134 10.00 -8.94 -16.15
C TYR A 134 10.81 -9.86 -15.24
N THR A 135 12.04 -10.22 -15.65
CA THR A 135 12.87 -11.17 -14.88
C THR A 135 14.28 -10.61 -14.67
N THR A 136 14.83 -10.82 -13.47
CA THR A 136 16.24 -10.55 -13.15
C THR A 136 16.73 -11.58 -12.12
N GLY A 137 17.70 -12.43 -12.51
CA GLY A 137 18.07 -13.59 -11.70
C GLY A 137 16.87 -14.49 -11.41
N GLY A 138 16.60 -14.81 -10.15
CA GLY A 138 15.45 -15.61 -9.72
C GLY A 138 14.17 -14.80 -9.46
N LEU A 139 14.22 -13.46 -9.55
CA LEU A 139 13.06 -12.61 -9.34
C LEU A 139 12.29 -12.41 -10.64
N THR A 140 11.00 -12.73 -10.63
CA THR A 140 10.09 -12.59 -11.77
C THR A 140 8.83 -11.83 -11.36
N VAL A 141 8.42 -10.86 -12.16
CA VAL A 141 7.14 -10.14 -12.03
C VAL A 141 6.34 -10.36 -13.31
N ASN A 142 5.19 -11.00 -13.21
CA ASN A 142 4.22 -11.15 -14.26
C ASN A 142 3.13 -10.08 -14.11
N ASP A 143 3.18 -9.04 -14.96
CA ASP A 143 2.24 -7.91 -14.85
C ASP A 143 0.84 -8.27 -15.35
N ASP A 144 0.69 -9.28 -16.19
CA ASP A 144 -0.62 -9.74 -16.65
C ASP A 144 -1.37 -10.50 -15.54
N LYS A 145 -0.66 -11.32 -14.76
CA LYS A 145 -1.21 -12.09 -13.64
C LYS A 145 -1.12 -11.37 -12.30
N LYS A 146 -0.42 -10.22 -12.25
CA LYS A 146 -0.09 -9.50 -11.00
C LYS A 146 0.62 -10.39 -9.97
N GLU A 147 1.50 -11.24 -10.44
CA GLU A 147 2.20 -12.26 -9.67
C GLU A 147 3.68 -11.91 -9.53
N VAL A 148 4.23 -12.11 -8.35
CA VAL A 148 5.66 -12.00 -8.06
C VAL A 148 6.18 -13.35 -7.63
N LEU A 149 7.26 -13.81 -8.26
CA LEU A 149 7.94 -15.06 -7.93
C LEU A 149 9.39 -14.78 -7.56
N VAL A 150 9.88 -15.46 -6.52
CA VAL A 150 11.30 -15.51 -6.16
C VAL A 150 11.75 -16.96 -6.21
N ASP A 151 12.69 -17.27 -7.08
CA ASP A 151 13.16 -18.64 -7.34
C ASP A 151 12.01 -19.64 -7.61
N GLY A 152 10.93 -19.16 -8.25
CA GLY A 152 9.74 -19.94 -8.59
C GLY A 152 8.64 -19.96 -7.53
N GLU A 153 8.89 -19.47 -6.32
CA GLU A 153 7.92 -19.42 -5.22
C GLU A 153 7.15 -18.09 -5.23
N ALA A 154 5.83 -18.17 -5.10
CA ALA A 154 4.96 -17.00 -5.11
C ALA A 154 5.10 -16.16 -3.83
N VAL A 155 5.27 -14.84 -4.00
CA VAL A 155 5.42 -13.88 -2.91
C VAL A 155 4.23 -12.92 -2.88
N ARG A 156 3.56 -12.82 -1.74
CA ARG A 156 2.43 -11.89 -1.57
C ARG A 156 2.92 -10.46 -1.34
N MET A 157 2.41 -9.54 -2.15
CA MET A 157 2.69 -8.11 -2.06
C MET A 157 1.42 -7.32 -1.78
N THR A 158 1.54 -6.20 -1.05
CA THR A 158 0.48 -5.19 -1.06
C THR A 158 0.46 -4.47 -2.40
N PRO A 159 -0.64 -3.80 -2.78
CA PRO A 159 -0.72 -3.06 -4.04
C PRO A 159 0.41 -2.04 -4.23
N ILE A 160 0.80 -1.35 -3.17
CA ILE A 160 1.90 -0.37 -3.22
C ILE A 160 3.25 -1.05 -3.43
N GLU A 161 3.55 -2.09 -2.67
CA GLU A 161 4.79 -2.86 -2.82
C GLU A 161 4.93 -3.42 -4.23
N TYR A 162 3.82 -3.98 -4.76
CA TYR A 162 3.78 -4.49 -6.13
C TYR A 162 4.10 -3.39 -7.16
N ASN A 163 3.46 -2.22 -7.04
CA ASN A 163 3.65 -1.12 -7.99
C ASN A 163 5.06 -0.52 -7.92
N ILE A 164 5.66 -0.41 -6.72
CA ILE A 164 7.07 0.00 -6.58
C ILE A 164 7.98 -1.01 -7.26
N LEU A 165 7.79 -2.30 -6.97
CA LEU A 165 8.60 -3.36 -7.57
C LEU A 165 8.47 -3.38 -9.09
N LEU A 166 7.25 -3.29 -9.62
CA LEU A 166 6.96 -3.28 -11.05
C LEU A 166 7.61 -2.08 -11.76
N LEU A 167 7.54 -0.87 -11.16
CA LEU A 167 8.19 0.33 -11.70
C LEU A 167 9.69 0.08 -11.92
N LEU A 168 10.35 -0.50 -10.92
CA LEU A 168 11.77 -0.79 -10.94
C LEU A 168 12.11 -1.95 -11.89
N MET A 169 11.28 -3.01 -11.91
CA MET A 169 11.44 -4.18 -12.80
C MET A 169 11.22 -3.86 -14.28
N LYS A 170 10.38 -2.89 -14.60
CA LYS A 170 10.25 -2.36 -15.98
C LYS A 170 11.51 -1.62 -16.44
N ASN A 171 12.37 -1.19 -15.52
CA ASN A 171 13.54 -0.36 -15.80
C ASN A 171 14.80 -0.88 -15.08
N PRO A 172 15.24 -2.13 -15.29
CA PRO A 172 16.34 -2.71 -14.52
C PRO A 172 17.64 -1.93 -14.76
N GLY A 173 18.36 -1.64 -13.67
CA GLY A 173 19.58 -0.83 -13.65
C GLY A 173 19.36 0.68 -13.58
N ARG A 174 18.17 1.18 -13.90
CA ARG A 174 17.83 2.60 -13.76
C ARG A 174 17.57 2.94 -12.28
N VAL A 175 18.15 4.07 -11.84
CA VAL A 175 17.91 4.61 -10.50
C VAL A 175 16.69 5.53 -10.55
N PHE A 176 15.75 5.31 -9.62
CA PHE A 176 14.62 6.20 -9.37
C PHE A 176 14.80 6.87 -8.02
N SER A 177 14.71 8.19 -7.98
CA SER A 177 14.68 8.90 -6.71
C SER A 177 13.42 8.56 -5.90
N THR A 178 13.43 8.81 -4.60
CA THR A 178 12.25 8.67 -3.75
C THR A 178 11.10 9.52 -4.26
N THR A 179 11.37 10.76 -4.67
CA THR A 179 10.42 11.67 -5.30
C THR A 179 9.83 11.07 -6.57
N GLN A 180 10.67 10.64 -7.53
CA GLN A 180 10.21 10.03 -8.78
C GLN A 180 9.38 8.76 -8.55
N SER A 181 9.79 7.93 -7.60
CA SER A 181 9.04 6.72 -7.22
C SER A 181 7.69 7.07 -6.63
N TYR A 182 7.65 8.06 -5.74
CA TYR A 182 6.41 8.54 -5.13
C TYR A 182 5.46 9.09 -6.18
N GLU A 183 5.88 10.08 -6.97
CA GLU A 183 5.07 10.71 -8.02
C GLU A 183 4.54 9.69 -9.04
N SER A 184 5.38 8.74 -9.46
CA SER A 184 4.98 7.69 -10.41
C SER A 184 3.90 6.76 -9.87
N ILE A 185 3.86 6.54 -8.55
CA ILE A 185 2.97 5.58 -7.92
C ILE A 185 1.77 6.25 -7.30
N TRP A 186 1.97 7.34 -6.55
CA TRP A 186 0.85 8.05 -5.91
C TRP A 186 0.16 9.07 -6.85
N ASN A 187 0.84 9.48 -7.92
CA ASN A 187 0.39 10.49 -8.88
C ASN A 187 0.06 11.84 -8.20
N GLU A 188 0.84 12.19 -7.20
CA GLU A 188 0.74 13.40 -6.38
C GLU A 188 2.11 14.02 -6.20
N ASP A 189 2.17 15.33 -5.91
CA ASP A 189 3.43 16.02 -5.61
C ASP A 189 4.07 15.47 -4.32
N ALA A 190 5.36 15.27 -4.35
CA ALA A 190 6.12 14.53 -3.34
C ALA A 190 6.42 15.36 -2.08
N LEU A 191 5.40 15.86 -1.38
CA LEU A 191 5.58 16.61 -0.12
C LEU A 191 6.02 15.73 1.09
N ALA A 192 5.92 14.40 0.99
CA ALA A 192 6.29 13.44 2.05
C ALA A 192 6.92 12.15 1.51
N ALA A 193 7.57 12.19 0.34
CA ALA A 193 8.02 11.03 -0.41
C ALA A 193 9.09 10.18 0.29
N ASP A 194 10.04 10.79 0.98
CA ASP A 194 11.27 10.12 1.38
C ASP A 194 11.04 8.97 2.37
N ASN A 195 10.23 9.17 3.38
CA ASN A 195 9.98 8.15 4.40
C ASN A 195 9.03 7.05 3.89
N THR A 196 7.99 7.43 3.13
CA THR A 196 6.97 6.49 2.63
C THR A 196 7.58 5.45 1.69
N VAL A 197 8.35 5.89 0.68
CA VAL A 197 8.99 4.97 -0.27
C VAL A 197 10.02 4.07 0.43
N ALA A 198 10.83 4.62 1.36
CA ALA A 198 11.84 3.87 2.07
C ALA A 198 11.27 2.71 2.90
N VAL A 199 10.12 2.92 3.54
CA VAL A 199 9.43 1.89 4.32
C VAL A 199 8.93 0.76 3.42
N HIS A 200 8.28 1.07 2.31
CA HIS A 200 7.81 0.03 1.38
C HIS A 200 8.97 -0.71 0.72
N VAL A 201 10.07 -0.03 0.39
CA VAL A 201 11.30 -0.68 -0.09
C VAL A 201 11.85 -1.67 0.94
N ARG A 202 11.81 -1.34 2.23
CA ARG A 202 12.20 -2.27 3.29
C ARG A 202 11.29 -3.50 3.30
N HIS A 203 9.96 -3.34 3.26
CA HIS A 203 9.02 -4.46 3.22
C HIS A 203 9.18 -5.34 1.98
N ILE A 204 9.41 -4.72 0.81
CA ILE A 204 9.70 -5.46 -0.42
C ILE A 204 10.95 -6.33 -0.22
N ARG A 205 12.04 -5.76 0.33
CA ARG A 205 13.27 -6.52 0.60
C ARG A 205 13.05 -7.68 1.56
N GLU A 206 12.26 -7.49 2.62
CA GLU A 206 11.93 -8.55 3.58
C GLU A 206 11.22 -9.73 2.90
N LYS A 207 10.57 -9.51 1.76
CA LYS A 207 9.82 -10.52 0.99
C LYS A 207 10.61 -11.15 -0.15
N ILE A 208 11.51 -10.40 -0.81
CA ILE A 208 12.20 -10.89 -2.01
C ILE A 208 13.68 -11.22 -1.78
N GLU A 209 14.29 -10.77 -0.69
CA GLU A 209 15.72 -10.93 -0.46
C GLU A 209 15.99 -12.00 0.61
N ILE A 210 16.98 -12.84 0.39
CA ILE A 210 17.46 -13.78 1.43
C ILE A 210 18.00 -12.99 2.63
N ASN A 211 18.71 -11.89 2.36
CA ASN A 211 19.22 -10.98 3.38
C ASN A 211 18.80 -9.53 3.04
N PRO A 212 17.76 -8.98 3.70
CA PRO A 212 17.29 -7.62 3.44
C PRO A 212 18.33 -6.52 3.68
N ARG A 213 19.35 -6.78 4.53
CA ARG A 213 20.44 -5.83 4.83
C ARG A 213 21.53 -5.83 3.76
N ASP A 214 21.70 -6.95 3.05
CA ASP A 214 22.58 -7.08 1.89
C ASP A 214 21.77 -7.57 0.69
N PRO A 215 20.92 -6.71 0.12
CA PRO A 215 19.96 -7.11 -0.90
C PRO A 215 20.65 -7.48 -2.22
N ARG A 216 20.17 -8.54 -2.87
CA ARG A 216 20.63 -8.99 -4.18
C ARG A 216 19.97 -8.22 -5.31
N TYR A 217 18.66 -8.02 -5.23
CA TYR A 217 17.82 -7.47 -6.28
C TYR A 217 17.61 -5.97 -6.14
N LEU A 218 17.06 -5.52 -5.00
CA LEU A 218 16.64 -4.14 -4.79
C LEU A 218 17.74 -3.34 -4.08
N LYS A 219 18.55 -2.62 -4.83
CA LYS A 219 19.71 -1.85 -4.34
C LYS A 219 19.33 -0.41 -4.00
N VAL A 220 19.99 0.13 -2.96
CA VAL A 220 20.04 1.57 -2.70
C VAL A 220 21.23 2.18 -3.43
N VAL A 221 21.03 3.34 -4.03
CA VAL A 221 22.10 4.17 -4.56
C VAL A 221 22.13 5.44 -3.70
N TRP A 222 23.10 5.49 -2.79
CA TRP A 222 23.17 6.52 -1.74
C TRP A 222 23.06 7.94 -2.31
N GLY A 223 22.16 8.73 -1.74
CA GLY A 223 21.86 10.09 -2.16
C GLY A 223 21.07 10.22 -3.47
N LEU A 224 20.75 9.12 -4.16
CA LEU A 224 20.06 9.13 -5.45
C LEU A 224 18.72 8.39 -5.45
N GLY A 225 18.59 7.27 -4.70
CA GLY A 225 17.35 6.51 -4.64
C GLY A 225 17.54 4.99 -4.75
N TYR A 226 16.67 4.32 -5.48
CA TYR A 226 16.58 2.86 -5.56
C TYR A 226 16.61 2.37 -7.01
N LYS A 227 17.12 1.15 -7.19
CA LYS A 227 17.10 0.44 -8.48
C LYS A 227 16.93 -1.06 -8.26
N ILE A 228 16.42 -1.76 -9.28
CA ILE A 228 16.60 -3.21 -9.40
C ILE A 228 17.92 -3.48 -10.14
N GLU A 229 18.71 -4.39 -9.60
CA GLU A 229 19.97 -4.81 -10.24
C GLU A 229 19.67 -5.67 -11.48
N LYS A 230 20.43 -5.44 -12.56
CA LYS A 230 20.31 -6.24 -13.76
C LYS A 230 21.21 -7.47 -13.63
N LEU A 231 20.61 -8.60 -13.24
CA LEU A 231 21.30 -9.87 -13.08
C LEU A 231 21.09 -10.73 -14.32
N SER A 232 22.14 -11.43 -14.75
CA SER A 232 22.02 -12.51 -15.74
C SER A 232 21.18 -13.66 -15.16
N GLN A 233 20.43 -14.32 -16.02
CA GLN A 233 19.80 -15.61 -15.70
C GLN A 233 20.85 -16.68 -15.48
#